data_5dbcf068b808a9e5eb65a84db57f6373
#
_entry.id   5dbcf068b808a9e5eb65a84db57f6373
#
_cell.length_a   1.000
_cell.length_b   1.000
_cell.length_c   1.000
_cell.angle_alpha   90.00
_cell.angle_beta   90.00
_cell.angle_gamma   90.00
#
_symmetry.space_group_name_H-M   'P 1'
#
loop_
_entity.id
_entity.type
_entity.pdbx_description
1 polymer ?
#
loop_
_entity_poly.entity_id
_entity_poly.type
_entity_poly.pdbx_seq_one_letter_code
_entity_poly.pdbx_strand_id
1 'polypeptide(L)'
;GFITASTFLYGDGRYITNLPTDSKWDSTSTSSGAKSGIYTGGEADDIFVGIGTTTPEALLTVGVGTTTTNKAFVVQDSGGTELVGVTTTGRLGIGSTNPQGLLDVNGQLISNQFALSGVGTINAGIITATTTLRAGVGGTVFHASGSAVGMGTVTPRATLDVDGSTRLKTYFEAVKSVSPSSNVVTIDLSEAQTFDVDVTSAITQFTISNIPSESSSFTLKVSQDSTGGYAVGIDTFKTSGGATIPVYWSGSVVPVVTTTASKTDIYNFITFDGGSSFYGVSGGQNFG
;
A
#
# COMPACT_ATOMS: atom_id res chain seq x y z
N GLY A 1 -58.02 48.60 8.90
CA GLY A 1 -58.58 47.73 7.87
C GLY A 1 -57.61 46.64 7.52
N PHE A 2 -58.05 45.39 7.48
CA PHE A 2 -57.25 44.26 7.06
C PHE A 2 -57.18 44.25 5.53
N ILE A 3 -55.96 44.12 4.96
CA ILE A 3 -55.80 43.82 3.55
C ILE A 3 -55.72 42.32 3.45
N THR A 4 -56.78 41.67 2.99
CA THR A 4 -56.78 40.26 2.65
C THR A 4 -56.48 40.13 1.15
N ALA A 5 -55.26 39.83 0.75
CA ALA A 5 -54.98 39.56 -0.64
C ALA A 5 -55.16 38.04 -0.85
N SER A 6 -56.14 37.66 -1.66
CA SER A 6 -56.34 36.29 -2.12
C SER A 6 -55.49 35.96 -3.35
N THR A 7 -54.70 36.90 -3.85
CA THR A 7 -53.74 36.80 -4.96
C THR A 7 -52.59 37.76 -4.70
N PHE A 8 -51.53 37.63 -5.39
CA PHE A 8 -50.24 38.24 -5.17
C PHE A 8 -50.25 39.74 -4.82
N LEU A 9 -49.48 40.11 -3.76
CA LEU A 9 -49.07 41.48 -3.51
C LEU A 9 -47.94 41.82 -4.49
N TYR A 10 -48.26 42.64 -5.51
CA TYR A 10 -47.25 43.22 -6.39
C TYR A 10 -46.73 44.51 -5.77
N GLY A 11 -45.47 44.53 -5.40
CA GLY A 11 -44.78 45.72 -4.91
C GLY A 11 -43.34 45.39 -4.62
N ASP A 12 -42.45 46.37 -4.64
CA ASP A 12 -41.02 46.21 -4.35
C ASP A 12 -40.73 45.89 -2.87
N GLY A 13 -41.76 45.58 -2.09
CA GLY A 13 -41.66 45.20 -0.68
C GLY A 13 -41.22 46.30 0.28
N ARG A 14 -40.87 47.49 -0.24
CA ARG A 14 -40.33 48.61 0.58
C ARG A 14 -41.29 49.20 1.58
N TYR A 15 -42.57 48.95 1.43
CA TYR A 15 -43.66 49.55 2.25
C TYR A 15 -44.54 48.52 2.95
N ILE A 16 -44.15 47.26 2.99
CA ILE A 16 -44.84 46.26 3.81
C ILE A 16 -44.35 46.44 5.25
N THR A 17 -45.06 47.21 6.03
CA THR A 17 -44.78 47.35 7.47
C THR A 17 -45.79 46.55 8.27
N ASN A 18 -45.42 46.10 9.48
CA ASN A 18 -46.27 45.32 10.38
C ASN A 18 -46.59 43.89 9.87
N LEU A 19 -45.60 43.18 9.32
CA LEU A 19 -45.73 41.73 9.20
C LEU A 19 -45.86 41.13 10.61
N PRO A 20 -46.75 40.14 10.81
CA PRO A 20 -46.82 39.44 12.09
C PRO A 20 -45.46 38.93 12.53
N THR A 21 -45.16 38.99 13.84
CA THR A 21 -43.85 38.55 14.39
C THR A 21 -43.59 37.07 14.19
N ASP A 22 -44.56 36.29 13.73
CA ASP A 22 -44.45 34.86 13.36
C ASP A 22 -44.31 34.63 11.85
N SER A 23 -44.20 35.71 11.04
CA SER A 23 -43.92 35.55 9.62
C SER A 23 -42.51 35.03 9.40
N LYS A 24 -42.38 33.91 8.71
CA LYS A 24 -41.09 33.25 8.41
C LYS A 24 -40.12 34.09 7.56
N TRP A 25 -40.50 35.32 7.22
CA TRP A 25 -39.78 36.26 6.36
C TRP A 25 -39.58 37.63 7.03
N ASP A 26 -39.38 37.62 8.35
CA ASP A 26 -39.18 38.88 9.09
C ASP A 26 -37.79 39.46 8.73
N SER A 27 -37.82 40.62 8.06
CA SER A 27 -36.62 41.44 7.89
C SER A 27 -36.48 42.35 9.11
N THR A 28 -35.96 41.83 10.22
CA THR A 28 -35.56 42.70 11.33
C THR A 28 -34.36 43.54 10.91
N SER A 29 -34.63 44.77 10.45
CA SER A 29 -33.58 45.77 10.33
C SER A 29 -33.16 46.18 11.73
N THR A 30 -32.07 45.62 12.22
CA THR A 30 -31.40 46.17 13.38
C THR A 30 -30.81 47.52 13.01
N SER A 31 -30.95 48.52 13.89
CA SER A 31 -30.56 49.93 13.73
C SER A 31 -29.05 50.18 13.47
N SER A 32 -28.27 49.17 13.13
CA SER A 32 -26.84 49.24 12.84
C SER A 32 -26.46 48.99 11.36
N GLY A 33 -27.44 49.07 10.44
CA GLY A 33 -27.13 49.00 9.01
C GLY A 33 -26.74 47.60 8.46
N ALA A 34 -26.78 46.57 9.29
CA ALA A 34 -26.61 45.22 8.84
C ALA A 34 -27.90 44.72 8.20
N LYS A 35 -27.87 44.51 6.89
CA LYS A 35 -29.02 43.95 6.15
C LYS A 35 -29.03 42.45 6.39
N SER A 36 -29.86 41.99 7.33
CA SER A 36 -30.17 40.57 7.48
C SER A 36 -31.48 40.30 6.72
N GLY A 37 -31.41 39.56 5.65
CA GLY A 37 -32.55 39.20 4.83
C GLY A 37 -32.19 38.27 3.69
N ILE A 38 -33.21 37.66 3.12
CA ILE A 38 -33.06 36.96 1.85
C ILE A 38 -33.31 38.02 0.76
N TYR A 39 -32.31 38.25 -0.06
CA TYR A 39 -32.39 39.12 -1.21
C TYR A 39 -32.59 38.28 -2.46
N THR A 40 -33.60 38.62 -3.25
CA THR A 40 -33.81 38.07 -4.58
C THR A 40 -33.68 39.20 -5.58
N GLY A 41 -32.68 39.13 -6.45
CA GLY A 41 -32.42 40.12 -7.49
C GLY A 41 -31.82 39.44 -8.70
N GLY A 42 -32.07 39.99 -9.87
CA GLY A 42 -31.54 39.50 -11.13
C GLY A 42 -32.20 40.24 -12.28
N GLU A 43 -31.59 40.28 -13.43
CA GLU A 43 -32.19 40.64 -14.70
C GLU A 43 -33.23 39.57 -15.08
N ALA A 44 -34.10 39.83 -16.05
CA ALA A 44 -35.40 39.19 -16.29
C ALA A 44 -35.50 37.65 -16.26
N ASP A 45 -34.40 36.90 -16.28
CA ASP A 45 -34.39 35.44 -16.33
C ASP A 45 -33.51 34.75 -15.24
N ASP A 46 -32.79 35.50 -14.41
CA ASP A 46 -31.90 34.93 -13.37
C ASP A 46 -32.40 35.25 -11.96
N ILE A 47 -32.79 34.25 -11.19
CA ILE A 47 -33.17 34.37 -9.79
C ILE A 47 -31.97 34.06 -8.90
N PHE A 48 -31.37 35.10 -8.33
CA PHE A 48 -30.31 34.93 -7.32
C PHE A 48 -30.89 35.06 -5.91
N VAL A 49 -30.41 34.23 -5.00
CA VAL A 49 -30.75 34.31 -3.57
C VAL A 49 -29.53 34.74 -2.80
N GLY A 50 -29.57 35.90 -2.18
CA GLY A 50 -28.53 36.41 -1.28
C GLY A 50 -28.96 36.29 0.17
N ILE A 51 -28.19 35.61 1.01
CA ILE A 51 -28.36 35.60 2.46
C ILE A 51 -27.19 36.38 3.07
N GLY A 52 -27.49 37.51 3.73
CA GLY A 52 -26.48 38.40 4.29
C GLY A 52 -25.70 39.23 3.25
N THR A 53 -26.12 39.22 2.00
CA THR A 53 -25.57 40.07 0.92
C THR A 53 -26.67 40.64 0.05
N THR A 54 -26.47 41.85 -0.49
CA THR A 54 -27.37 42.50 -1.44
C THR A 54 -26.88 42.42 -2.87
N THR A 55 -25.72 41.84 -3.09
CA THR A 55 -25.04 41.64 -4.40
C THR A 55 -24.67 40.18 -4.55
N PRO A 56 -25.65 39.27 -4.76
CA PRO A 56 -25.36 37.88 -4.98
C PRO A 56 -24.64 37.67 -6.33
N GLU A 57 -23.54 36.95 -6.34
CA GLU A 57 -22.74 36.66 -7.53
C GLU A 57 -22.95 35.21 -8.05
N ALA A 58 -23.88 34.47 -7.41
CA ALA A 58 -24.24 33.10 -7.77
C ALA A 58 -25.72 32.89 -7.44
N LEU A 59 -26.32 31.81 -7.97
CA LEU A 59 -27.75 31.47 -7.72
C LEU A 59 -28.09 31.44 -6.22
N LEU A 60 -27.15 31.03 -5.39
CA LEU A 60 -27.22 31.19 -3.93
C LEU A 60 -25.90 31.77 -3.43
N THR A 61 -25.96 32.97 -2.86
CA THR A 61 -24.81 33.60 -2.21
C THR A 61 -25.10 33.78 -0.73
N VAL A 62 -24.25 33.20 0.13
CA VAL A 62 -24.27 33.42 1.57
C VAL A 62 -23.15 34.38 1.92
N GLY A 63 -23.48 35.64 2.15
CA GLY A 63 -22.54 36.68 2.56
C GLY A 63 -22.24 36.55 4.06
N VAL A 64 -20.95 36.57 4.40
CA VAL A 64 -20.52 36.61 5.79
C VAL A 64 -20.35 38.05 6.24
N GLY A 65 -21.20 38.49 7.14
CA GLY A 65 -20.99 39.76 7.86
C GLY A 65 -19.82 39.63 8.85
N THR A 66 -19.46 40.76 9.50
CA THR A 66 -18.51 40.77 10.63
C THR A 66 -19.17 40.14 11.85
N THR A 67 -19.24 38.81 11.88
CA THR A 67 -19.82 38.09 13.01
C THR A 67 -18.71 37.53 13.91
N THR A 68 -18.99 37.42 15.19
CA THR A 68 -18.12 36.78 16.17
C THR A 68 -18.06 35.26 16.00
N THR A 69 -18.89 34.71 15.11
CA THR A 69 -18.91 33.28 14.77
C THR A 69 -17.97 33.00 13.59
N ASN A 70 -17.05 32.07 13.76
CA ASN A 70 -16.11 31.70 12.70
C ASN A 70 -16.76 30.84 11.58
N LYS A 71 -18.08 30.84 11.44
CA LYS A 71 -18.84 30.02 10.48
C LYS A 71 -19.60 30.91 9.48
N ALA A 72 -19.42 30.60 8.20
CA ALA A 72 -20.14 31.22 7.09
C ALA A 72 -21.40 30.43 6.73
N PHE A 73 -21.35 29.11 6.83
CA PHE A 73 -22.43 28.20 6.52
C PHE A 73 -22.38 26.99 7.44
N VAL A 74 -23.52 26.51 7.92
CA VAL A 74 -23.61 25.32 8.77
C VAL A 74 -24.85 24.51 8.40
N VAL A 75 -24.71 23.20 8.29
CA VAL A 75 -25.77 22.22 8.30
C VAL A 75 -25.75 21.50 9.62
N GLN A 76 -26.87 21.48 10.33
CA GLN A 76 -27.02 20.83 11.64
C GLN A 76 -28.09 19.76 11.60
N ASP A 77 -28.01 18.78 12.47
CA ASP A 77 -29.10 17.84 12.74
C ASP A 77 -30.16 18.49 13.65
N SER A 78 -31.22 17.75 13.95
CA SER A 78 -32.32 18.19 14.82
C SER A 78 -31.87 18.45 16.27
N GLY A 79 -30.75 17.94 16.70
CA GLY A 79 -30.13 18.15 18.02
C GLY A 79 -29.17 19.34 18.08
N GLY A 80 -28.95 20.02 16.94
CA GLY A 80 -28.02 21.15 16.83
C GLY A 80 -26.55 20.73 16.60
N THR A 81 -26.28 19.45 16.34
CA THR A 81 -24.93 18.97 16.00
C THR A 81 -24.56 19.40 14.59
N GLU A 82 -23.40 20.01 14.43
CA GLU A 82 -22.89 20.41 13.12
C GLU A 82 -22.47 19.19 12.29
N LEU A 83 -23.11 19.02 11.14
CA LEU A 83 -22.80 17.96 10.17
C LEU A 83 -21.84 18.44 9.09
N VAL A 84 -22.06 19.67 8.60
CA VAL A 84 -21.23 20.33 7.60
C VAL A 84 -21.09 21.79 7.98
N GLY A 85 -19.87 22.31 7.92
CA GLY A 85 -19.63 23.72 8.20
C GLY A 85 -18.59 24.33 7.27
N VAL A 86 -18.86 25.55 6.79
CA VAL A 86 -17.88 26.39 6.11
C VAL A 86 -17.51 27.53 7.03
N THR A 87 -16.21 27.67 7.32
CA THR A 87 -15.72 28.77 8.14
C THR A 87 -15.64 30.07 7.35
N THR A 88 -15.59 31.20 8.03
CA THR A 88 -15.34 32.53 7.42
C THR A 88 -13.96 32.64 6.77
N THR A 89 -13.04 31.72 7.07
CA THR A 89 -11.69 31.61 6.47
C THR A 89 -11.65 30.65 5.28
N GLY A 90 -12.80 30.15 4.80
CA GLY A 90 -12.89 29.28 3.63
C GLY A 90 -12.54 27.82 3.86
N ARG A 91 -12.58 27.34 5.10
CA ARG A 91 -12.36 25.91 5.41
C ARG A 91 -13.69 25.17 5.47
N LEU A 92 -13.75 23.99 4.87
CA LEU A 92 -14.91 23.09 4.89
C LEU A 92 -14.66 21.96 5.90
N GLY A 93 -15.53 21.86 6.91
CA GLY A 93 -15.60 20.74 7.85
C GLY A 93 -16.80 19.83 7.52
N ILE A 94 -16.57 18.52 7.50
CA ILE A 94 -17.61 17.48 7.45
C ILE A 94 -17.45 16.65 8.71
N GLY A 95 -18.42 16.75 9.63
CA GLY A 95 -18.28 16.15 10.96
C GLY A 95 -17.21 16.81 11.84
N SER A 96 -16.59 17.90 11.40
CA SER A 96 -15.56 18.65 12.10
C SER A 96 -16.05 20.08 12.34
N THR A 97 -16.17 20.47 13.60
CA THR A 97 -16.60 21.82 14.00
C THR A 97 -15.45 22.84 13.98
N ASN A 98 -14.21 22.39 13.92
CA ASN A 98 -13.00 23.21 13.90
C ASN A 98 -11.99 22.67 12.86
N PRO A 99 -12.28 22.85 11.54
CA PRO A 99 -11.44 22.29 10.48
C PRO A 99 -10.01 22.82 10.52
N GLN A 100 -9.03 21.91 10.51
CA GLN A 100 -7.61 22.24 10.58
C GLN A 100 -6.99 22.50 9.18
N GLY A 101 -7.66 22.05 8.12
CA GLY A 101 -7.26 22.26 6.72
C GLY A 101 -8.37 22.89 5.89
N LEU A 102 -8.13 23.12 4.59
CA LEU A 102 -9.18 23.61 3.66
C LEU A 102 -10.36 22.65 3.58
N LEU A 103 -10.11 21.34 3.68
CA LEU A 103 -11.11 20.29 3.84
C LEU A 103 -10.69 19.43 5.03
N ASP A 104 -11.57 19.30 6.00
CA ASP A 104 -11.40 18.46 7.19
C ASP A 104 -12.63 17.55 7.33
N VAL A 105 -12.42 16.24 7.20
CA VAL A 105 -13.46 15.21 7.31
C VAL A 105 -13.19 14.38 8.55
N ASN A 106 -14.02 14.55 9.57
CA ASN A 106 -13.98 13.72 10.77
C ASN A 106 -14.93 12.52 10.57
N GLY A 107 -14.39 11.47 9.95
CA GLY A 107 -15.13 10.26 9.63
C GLY A 107 -14.55 9.54 8.43
N GLN A 108 -15.31 8.59 7.89
CA GLN A 108 -14.90 7.82 6.73
C GLN A 108 -15.32 8.52 5.43
N LEU A 109 -14.38 8.75 4.53
CA LEU A 109 -14.65 9.18 3.16
C LEU A 109 -14.81 7.94 2.27
N ILE A 110 -16.03 7.64 1.85
CA ILE A 110 -16.34 6.53 0.95
C ILE A 110 -16.59 7.09 -0.45
N SER A 111 -15.80 6.64 -1.42
CA SER A 111 -15.98 7.01 -2.82
C SER A 111 -15.59 5.84 -3.72
N ASN A 112 -16.37 5.59 -4.77
CA ASN A 112 -16.05 4.59 -5.80
C ASN A 112 -14.89 5.04 -6.69
N GLN A 113 -14.68 6.37 -6.80
CA GLN A 113 -13.58 6.97 -7.55
C GLN A 113 -13.15 8.24 -6.82
N PHE A 114 -12.12 8.13 -6.00
CA PHE A 114 -11.51 9.27 -5.32
C PHE A 114 -10.09 9.46 -5.86
N ALA A 115 -9.87 10.54 -6.58
CA ALA A 115 -8.55 10.91 -7.09
C ALA A 115 -8.02 12.11 -6.30
N LEU A 116 -6.87 11.94 -5.67
CA LEU A 116 -6.07 13.02 -5.12
C LEU A 116 -5.01 13.37 -6.17
N SER A 117 -5.17 14.50 -6.86
CA SER A 117 -4.18 15.01 -7.82
C SER A 117 -3.46 16.23 -7.26
N GLY A 118 -2.17 16.39 -7.57
CA GLY A 118 -1.37 17.52 -7.08
C GLY A 118 -1.06 17.49 -5.58
N VAL A 119 -1.22 16.34 -4.92
CA VAL A 119 -0.93 16.19 -3.49
C VAL A 119 0.56 16.00 -3.29
N GLY A 120 1.20 16.90 -2.53
CA GLY A 120 2.62 16.79 -2.21
C GLY A 120 2.94 15.66 -1.23
N THR A 121 2.06 15.40 -0.26
CA THR A 121 2.27 14.36 0.76
C THR A 121 0.93 13.75 1.19
N ILE A 122 0.88 12.43 1.31
CA ILE A 122 -0.19 11.71 1.99
C ILE A 122 0.37 11.23 3.33
N ASN A 123 -0.11 11.81 4.43
CA ASN A 123 0.22 11.36 5.78
C ASN A 123 -0.90 10.45 6.28
N ALA A 124 -0.68 9.16 6.28
CA ALA A 124 -1.65 8.16 6.71
C ALA A 124 -1.00 7.17 7.69
N GLY A 125 -1.72 6.79 8.75
CA GLY A 125 -1.26 5.75 9.67
C GLY A 125 -1.16 4.39 8.99
N ILE A 126 -2.16 4.04 8.17
CA ILE A 126 -2.20 2.80 7.38
C ILE A 126 -2.78 3.13 6.00
N ILE A 127 -2.14 2.62 4.95
CA ILE A 127 -2.68 2.60 3.59
C ILE A 127 -2.99 1.15 3.24
N THR A 128 -4.28 0.82 3.10
CA THR A 128 -4.73 -0.50 2.68
C THR A 128 -5.21 -0.46 1.25
N ALA A 129 -4.57 -1.22 0.38
CA ALA A 129 -5.00 -1.42 -1.00
C ALA A 129 -5.51 -2.86 -1.16
N THR A 130 -6.75 -3.03 -1.62
CA THR A 130 -7.36 -4.36 -1.80
C THR A 130 -6.91 -5.06 -3.08
N THR A 131 -6.36 -4.31 -4.02
CA THR A 131 -5.87 -4.84 -5.30
C THR A 131 -4.42 -4.46 -5.56
N THR A 132 -4.12 -3.18 -5.71
CA THR A 132 -2.78 -2.71 -6.09
C THR A 132 -2.47 -1.39 -5.41
N LEU A 133 -1.27 -1.27 -4.83
CA LEU A 133 -0.64 -0.01 -4.44
C LEU A 133 0.49 0.29 -5.41
N ARG A 134 0.46 1.45 -6.05
CA ARG A 134 1.47 1.88 -7.03
C ARG A 134 2.05 3.23 -6.65
N ALA A 135 3.34 3.40 -6.89
CA ALA A 135 4.03 4.68 -6.80
C ALA A 135 4.94 4.88 -8.03
N GLY A 136 5.17 6.14 -8.39
CA GLY A 136 5.91 6.51 -9.60
C GLY A 136 5.05 6.52 -10.86
N VAL A 137 5.64 7.00 -11.96
CA VAL A 137 4.97 7.05 -13.26
C VAL A 137 4.69 5.63 -13.75
N GLY A 138 3.42 5.32 -14.00
CA GLY A 138 3.00 3.96 -14.39
C GLY A 138 3.15 2.90 -13.29
N GLY A 139 3.45 3.29 -12.02
CA GLY A 139 3.68 2.36 -10.92
C GLY A 139 5.03 1.65 -10.93
N THR A 140 6.02 2.19 -11.67
CA THR A 140 7.33 1.55 -11.86
C THR A 140 8.27 1.67 -10.67
N VAL A 141 8.09 2.65 -9.77
CA VAL A 141 8.97 2.81 -8.59
C VAL A 141 8.64 1.78 -7.51
N PHE A 142 7.35 1.62 -7.22
CA PHE A 142 6.85 0.63 -6.27
C PHE A 142 5.51 0.10 -6.77
N HIS A 143 5.37 -1.20 -6.84
CA HIS A 143 4.16 -1.88 -7.25
C HIS A 143 3.91 -3.07 -6.30
N ALA A 144 2.82 -3.01 -5.54
CA ALA A 144 2.37 -4.13 -4.74
C ALA A 144 1.03 -4.62 -5.29
N SER A 145 0.95 -5.89 -5.66
CA SER A 145 -0.25 -6.51 -6.21
C SER A 145 -0.28 -7.99 -5.86
N GLY A 146 -1.41 -8.46 -5.32
CA GLY A 146 -1.53 -9.83 -4.84
C GLY A 146 -0.50 -10.13 -3.73
N SER A 147 0.34 -11.14 -3.92
CA SER A 147 1.37 -11.57 -2.98
C SER A 147 2.78 -11.06 -3.33
N ALA A 148 2.92 -10.20 -4.34
CA ALA A 148 4.21 -9.76 -4.86
C ALA A 148 4.42 -8.25 -4.75
N VAL A 149 5.67 -7.86 -4.58
CA VAL A 149 6.15 -6.47 -4.57
C VAL A 149 7.20 -6.31 -5.66
N GLY A 150 6.97 -5.36 -6.56
CA GLY A 150 7.92 -4.93 -7.57
C GLY A 150 8.54 -3.58 -7.20
N MET A 151 9.84 -3.46 -7.31
CA MET A 151 10.56 -2.19 -7.27
C MET A 151 11.28 -2.00 -8.62
N GLY A 152 10.88 -0.98 -9.37
CA GLY A 152 11.34 -0.79 -10.76
C GLY A 152 10.56 -1.61 -11.80
N THR A 153 9.69 -2.53 -11.39
CA THR A 153 8.88 -3.38 -12.28
C THR A 153 7.41 -3.41 -11.86
N VAL A 154 6.52 -3.53 -12.83
CA VAL A 154 5.07 -3.72 -12.62
C VAL A 154 4.63 -5.18 -12.82
N THR A 155 5.55 -6.06 -13.21
CA THR A 155 5.34 -7.49 -13.43
C THR A 155 6.35 -8.30 -12.61
N PRO A 156 6.21 -8.30 -11.26
CA PRO A 156 7.16 -9.00 -10.41
C PRO A 156 7.14 -10.51 -10.66
N ARG A 157 8.32 -11.11 -10.80
CA ARG A 157 8.55 -12.55 -11.07
C ARG A 157 8.79 -13.34 -9.78
N ALA A 158 8.93 -12.65 -8.65
CA ALA A 158 9.10 -13.20 -7.31
C ALA A 158 8.26 -12.41 -6.29
N THR A 159 8.16 -12.90 -5.05
CA THR A 159 7.48 -12.19 -3.96
C THR A 159 8.03 -10.77 -3.77
N LEU A 160 9.34 -10.59 -3.93
CA LEU A 160 10.00 -9.30 -4.08
C LEU A 160 10.86 -9.35 -5.35
N ASP A 161 10.53 -8.53 -6.34
CA ASP A 161 11.30 -8.37 -7.58
C ASP A 161 11.81 -6.93 -7.69
N VAL A 162 13.13 -6.77 -7.76
CA VAL A 162 13.81 -5.48 -7.90
C VAL A 162 14.50 -5.43 -9.26
N ASP A 163 13.90 -4.67 -10.18
CA ASP A 163 14.52 -4.38 -11.48
C ASP A 163 15.48 -3.19 -11.32
N GLY A 164 16.68 -3.49 -10.82
CA GLY A 164 17.71 -2.52 -10.49
C GLY A 164 18.72 -3.04 -9.47
N SER A 165 19.54 -2.14 -8.95
CA SER A 165 20.54 -2.50 -7.94
C SER A 165 19.96 -2.45 -6.54
N THR A 166 20.27 -3.46 -5.74
CA THR A 166 19.89 -3.52 -4.32
C THR A 166 21.13 -3.35 -3.44
N ARG A 167 21.07 -2.43 -2.45
CA ARG A 167 22.09 -2.29 -1.41
C ARG A 167 21.51 -2.73 -0.07
N LEU A 168 22.01 -3.84 0.46
CA LEU A 168 21.67 -4.34 1.78
C LEU A 168 22.87 -4.15 2.72
N LYS A 169 22.63 -3.67 3.94
CA LYS A 169 23.69 -3.61 4.97
C LYS A 169 23.97 -4.99 5.52
N THR A 170 22.92 -5.79 5.68
CA THR A 170 22.99 -7.17 6.19
C THR A 170 21.79 -7.92 5.61
N TYR A 171 21.98 -9.19 5.27
CA TYR A 171 20.89 -10.11 4.93
C TYR A 171 21.12 -11.44 5.67
N PHE A 172 20.03 -12.16 5.88
CA PHE A 172 20.06 -13.49 6.50
C PHE A 172 19.49 -14.48 5.49
N GLU A 173 20.23 -15.56 5.29
CA GLU A 173 19.76 -16.70 4.50
C GLU A 173 19.06 -17.70 5.41
N ALA A 174 17.99 -18.30 4.91
CA ALA A 174 17.38 -19.43 5.58
C ALA A 174 18.33 -20.64 5.51
N VAL A 175 18.46 -21.36 6.61
CA VAL A 175 19.18 -22.63 6.69
C VAL A 175 18.16 -23.74 6.88
N LYS A 176 18.23 -24.78 6.06
CA LYS A 176 17.40 -25.97 6.16
C LYS A 176 18.24 -27.19 6.55
N SER A 177 17.92 -27.82 7.67
CA SER A 177 18.51 -29.11 8.02
C SER A 177 17.84 -30.25 7.24
N VAL A 178 18.62 -31.11 6.64
CA VAL A 178 18.17 -32.26 5.86
C VAL A 178 19.00 -33.49 6.20
N SER A 179 18.42 -34.67 6.10
CA SER A 179 19.07 -35.93 6.37
C SER A 179 18.71 -36.95 5.28
N PRO A 180 19.54 -37.93 5.00
CA PRO A 180 19.26 -38.95 4.00
C PRO A 180 18.08 -39.83 4.40
N SER A 181 17.21 -40.11 3.43
CA SER A 181 16.16 -41.11 3.50
C SER A 181 16.35 -42.09 2.34
N SER A 182 16.54 -43.38 2.64
CA SER A 182 16.87 -44.38 1.62
C SER A 182 18.06 -43.98 0.73
N ASN A 183 19.12 -43.43 1.34
CA ASN A 183 20.35 -42.96 0.67
C ASN A 183 20.17 -41.75 -0.27
N VAL A 184 18.99 -41.06 -0.21
CA VAL A 184 18.67 -39.87 -1.00
C VAL A 184 18.50 -38.69 -0.08
N VAL A 185 19.04 -37.55 -0.47
CA VAL A 185 18.77 -36.25 0.17
C VAL A 185 18.03 -35.35 -0.85
N THR A 186 16.92 -34.74 -0.42
CA THR A 186 16.19 -33.76 -1.23
C THR A 186 16.57 -32.37 -0.80
N ILE A 187 16.99 -31.57 -1.75
CA ILE A 187 17.30 -30.13 -1.62
C ILE A 187 16.22 -29.36 -2.37
N ASP A 188 15.38 -28.65 -1.62
CA ASP A 188 14.33 -27.81 -2.17
C ASP A 188 14.78 -26.34 -2.14
N LEU A 189 15.11 -25.79 -3.31
CA LEU A 189 15.62 -24.42 -3.43
C LEU A 189 14.55 -23.34 -3.17
N SER A 190 13.29 -23.71 -3.00
CA SER A 190 12.25 -22.78 -2.54
C SER A 190 12.25 -22.59 -1.01
N GLU A 191 12.89 -23.50 -0.24
CA GLU A 191 12.90 -23.43 1.22
C GLU A 191 14.11 -22.69 1.78
N ALA A 192 15.28 -22.83 1.14
CA ALA A 192 16.54 -22.24 1.60
C ALA A 192 17.57 -22.14 0.47
N GLN A 193 18.64 -21.39 0.72
CA GLN A 193 19.86 -21.39 -0.10
C GLN A 193 21.03 -22.06 0.62
N THR A 194 20.92 -22.32 1.92
CA THR A 194 21.93 -23.04 2.71
C THR A 194 21.28 -24.26 3.33
N PHE A 195 21.90 -25.44 3.11
CA PHE A 195 21.39 -26.71 3.61
C PHE A 195 22.44 -27.34 4.53
N ASP A 196 22.02 -27.67 5.75
CA ASP A 196 22.81 -28.43 6.72
C ASP A 196 22.43 -29.89 6.58
N VAL A 197 23.35 -30.68 5.98
CA VAL A 197 23.16 -32.09 5.66
C VAL A 197 23.77 -32.95 6.75
N ASP A 198 22.92 -33.54 7.60
CA ASP A 198 23.33 -34.50 8.61
C ASP A 198 23.48 -35.90 7.98
N VAL A 199 24.70 -36.35 7.81
CA VAL A 199 25.05 -37.64 7.17
C VAL A 199 24.93 -38.75 8.20
N THR A 200 23.75 -39.36 8.29
CA THR A 200 23.45 -40.50 9.20
C THR A 200 23.46 -41.85 8.48
N SER A 201 23.64 -41.86 7.17
CA SER A 201 23.86 -43.00 6.29
C SER A 201 24.50 -42.55 4.99
N ALA A 202 24.99 -43.48 4.18
CA ALA A 202 25.55 -43.13 2.88
C ALA A 202 24.54 -42.36 2.01
N ILE A 203 25.01 -41.33 1.29
CA ILE A 203 24.21 -40.55 0.35
C ILE A 203 24.68 -40.86 -1.07
N THR A 204 23.81 -41.54 -1.82
CA THR A 204 24.11 -41.93 -3.22
C THR A 204 23.48 -40.98 -4.22
N GLN A 205 22.54 -40.11 -3.76
CA GLN A 205 21.85 -39.20 -4.63
C GLN A 205 21.41 -37.94 -3.88
N PHE A 206 21.63 -36.78 -4.51
CA PHE A 206 20.92 -35.55 -4.20
C PHE A 206 19.86 -35.29 -5.25
N THR A 207 18.62 -35.05 -4.81
CA THR A 207 17.52 -34.63 -5.65
C THR A 207 17.30 -33.14 -5.45
N ILE A 208 17.40 -32.35 -6.53
CA ILE A 208 17.21 -30.90 -6.47
C ILE A 208 15.82 -30.58 -7.03
N SER A 209 15.04 -29.84 -6.27
CA SER A 209 13.70 -29.40 -6.66
C SER A 209 13.57 -27.88 -6.59
N ASN A 210 12.53 -27.36 -7.26
CA ASN A 210 12.20 -25.92 -7.32
C ASN A 210 13.39 -25.04 -7.73
N ILE A 211 14.17 -25.52 -8.72
CA ILE A 211 15.34 -24.79 -9.23
C ILE A 211 14.82 -23.53 -9.95
N PRO A 212 15.30 -22.33 -9.57
CA PRO A 212 14.96 -21.10 -10.31
C PRO A 212 15.36 -21.20 -11.79
N SER A 213 14.55 -20.63 -12.66
CA SER A 213 14.82 -20.60 -14.12
C SER A 213 16.00 -19.71 -14.51
N GLU A 214 16.47 -18.90 -13.57
CA GLU A 214 17.59 -17.96 -13.73
C GLU A 214 18.83 -18.49 -13.02
N SER A 215 19.95 -17.74 -13.10
CA SER A 215 21.16 -18.06 -12.35
C SER A 215 20.86 -18.07 -10.85
N SER A 216 21.25 -19.13 -10.19
CA SER A 216 21.10 -19.29 -8.74
C SER A 216 22.23 -20.09 -8.13
N SER A 217 22.37 -20.00 -6.82
CA SER A 217 23.38 -20.74 -6.07
C SER A 217 22.80 -21.28 -4.76
N PHE A 218 23.41 -22.35 -4.25
CA PHE A 218 23.13 -22.85 -2.91
C PHE A 218 24.39 -23.44 -2.29
N THR A 219 24.39 -23.54 -0.96
CA THR A 219 25.48 -24.09 -0.15
C THR A 219 25.04 -25.38 0.52
N LEU A 220 25.87 -26.43 0.45
CA LEU A 220 25.75 -27.61 1.29
C LEU A 220 26.82 -27.56 2.38
N LYS A 221 26.39 -27.60 3.63
CA LYS A 221 27.23 -27.98 4.78
C LYS A 221 26.98 -29.46 5.04
N VAL A 222 27.95 -30.31 4.80
CA VAL A 222 27.84 -31.78 4.88
C VAL A 222 28.57 -32.24 6.11
N SER A 223 27.84 -32.71 7.12
CA SER A 223 28.41 -33.11 8.42
C SER A 223 28.20 -34.59 8.65
N GLN A 224 29.32 -35.34 8.85
CA GLN A 224 29.26 -36.73 9.33
C GLN A 224 28.76 -36.74 10.77
N ASP A 225 27.94 -37.73 11.11
CA ASP A 225 27.54 -37.96 12.49
C ASP A 225 28.70 -38.46 13.37
N SER A 226 28.44 -38.79 14.61
CA SER A 226 29.43 -39.30 15.55
C SER A 226 29.98 -40.67 15.18
N THR A 227 29.36 -41.41 14.26
CA THR A 227 29.80 -42.68 13.74
C THR A 227 30.78 -42.51 12.58
N GLY A 228 30.42 -41.62 11.64
CA GLY A 228 31.20 -41.39 10.43
C GLY A 228 31.25 -42.60 9.49
N GLY A 229 32.15 -42.54 8.52
CA GLY A 229 32.39 -43.62 7.56
C GLY A 229 31.39 -43.62 6.38
N TYR A 230 30.48 -42.68 6.31
CA TYR A 230 29.47 -42.66 5.25
C TYR A 230 29.99 -41.97 4.00
N ALA A 231 29.90 -42.65 2.87
CA ALA A 231 30.21 -42.06 1.57
C ALA A 231 29.10 -41.12 1.11
N VAL A 232 29.48 -40.00 0.47
CA VAL A 232 28.55 -39.00 -0.08
C VAL A 232 28.92 -38.70 -1.52
N GLY A 233 28.03 -38.98 -2.46
CA GLY A 233 28.20 -38.66 -3.88
C GLY A 233 27.74 -37.27 -4.22
N ILE A 234 28.65 -36.43 -4.73
CA ILE A 234 28.36 -35.03 -5.14
C ILE A 234 28.73 -34.74 -6.60
N ASP A 235 28.92 -35.80 -7.38
CA ASP A 235 29.33 -35.75 -8.79
C ASP A 235 28.17 -35.49 -9.75
N THR A 236 26.97 -35.90 -9.36
CA THR A 236 25.74 -35.68 -10.13
C THR A 236 24.55 -35.45 -9.22
N PHE A 237 23.62 -34.65 -9.70
CA PHE A 237 22.32 -34.46 -9.05
C PHE A 237 21.20 -35.06 -9.90
N LYS A 238 20.02 -35.18 -9.33
CA LYS A 238 18.80 -35.59 -10.03
C LYS A 238 17.74 -34.51 -9.90
N THR A 239 16.88 -34.35 -10.90
CA THR A 239 15.60 -33.62 -10.74
C THR A 239 14.61 -34.49 -9.94
N SER A 240 13.52 -33.89 -9.46
CA SER A 240 12.40 -34.64 -8.85
C SER A 240 11.78 -35.66 -9.82
N GLY A 241 11.90 -35.46 -11.13
CA GLY A 241 11.50 -36.43 -12.17
C GLY A 241 12.56 -37.49 -12.48
N GLY A 242 13.71 -37.52 -11.78
CA GLY A 242 14.77 -38.51 -11.94
C GLY A 242 15.79 -38.23 -13.06
N ALA A 243 15.63 -37.14 -13.82
CA ALA A 243 16.62 -36.74 -14.82
C ALA A 243 17.95 -36.34 -14.16
N THR A 244 19.07 -36.74 -14.79
CA THR A 244 20.39 -36.40 -14.28
C THR A 244 20.77 -34.97 -14.59
N ILE A 245 21.28 -34.27 -13.57
CA ILE A 245 21.87 -32.96 -13.68
C ILE A 245 23.38 -33.08 -13.46
N PRO A 246 24.20 -32.78 -14.46
CA PRO A 246 25.65 -32.87 -14.31
C PRO A 246 26.18 -31.80 -13.35
N VAL A 247 27.17 -32.16 -12.55
CA VAL A 247 27.95 -31.23 -11.71
C VAL A 247 29.38 -31.16 -12.25
N TYR A 248 29.77 -29.96 -12.66
CA TYR A 248 31.11 -29.68 -13.17
C TYR A 248 32.03 -29.17 -12.05
N TRP A 249 33.15 -29.81 -11.85
CA TRP A 249 34.15 -29.45 -10.86
C TRP A 249 35.39 -28.85 -11.51
N SER A 250 36.10 -27.99 -10.80
CA SER A 250 37.35 -27.42 -11.28
C SER A 250 38.37 -28.51 -11.58
N GLY A 251 39.05 -28.47 -12.73
CA GLY A 251 39.99 -29.47 -13.19
C GLY A 251 39.38 -30.84 -13.47
N SER A 252 38.05 -30.95 -13.55
CA SER A 252 37.31 -32.20 -13.73
C SER A 252 37.55 -33.22 -12.59
N VAL A 253 37.94 -32.75 -11.40
CA VAL A 253 38.20 -33.59 -10.23
C VAL A 253 37.07 -33.39 -9.21
N VAL A 254 36.25 -34.42 -9.01
CA VAL A 254 35.21 -34.44 -7.98
C VAL A 254 35.88 -34.55 -6.60
N PRO A 255 35.58 -33.62 -5.66
CA PRO A 255 36.11 -33.72 -4.31
C PRO A 255 35.63 -35.00 -3.60
N VAL A 256 36.50 -35.67 -2.89
CA VAL A 256 36.11 -36.77 -2.01
C VAL A 256 35.60 -36.19 -0.71
N VAL A 257 34.32 -36.43 -0.41
CA VAL A 257 33.68 -35.94 0.83
C VAL A 257 34.33 -36.64 2.03
N THR A 258 34.63 -35.85 3.08
CA THR A 258 35.24 -36.36 4.32
C THR A 258 34.33 -37.39 4.99
N THR A 259 34.84 -38.56 5.32
CA THR A 259 34.10 -39.63 6.00
C THR A 259 34.41 -39.73 7.49
N THR A 260 35.35 -38.93 7.99
CA THR A 260 35.73 -38.93 9.41
C THR A 260 34.56 -38.46 10.29
N ALA A 261 34.30 -39.19 11.37
CA ALA A 261 33.23 -38.86 12.33
C ALA A 261 33.29 -37.41 12.82
N SER A 262 32.14 -36.79 12.95
CA SER A 262 31.97 -35.42 13.44
C SER A 262 32.70 -34.33 12.63
N LYS A 263 33.09 -34.63 11.40
CA LYS A 263 33.76 -33.69 10.50
C LYS A 263 32.74 -33.11 9.49
N THR A 264 32.99 -31.88 9.06
CA THR A 264 32.15 -31.12 8.17
C THR A 264 32.92 -30.70 6.92
N ASP A 265 32.25 -30.77 5.78
CA ASP A 265 32.70 -30.19 4.52
C ASP A 265 31.66 -29.11 4.06
N ILE A 266 32.16 -28.11 3.32
CA ILE A 266 31.33 -27.05 2.76
C ILE A 266 31.53 -27.04 1.24
N TYR A 267 30.42 -27.09 0.50
CA TYR A 267 30.37 -27.00 -0.95
C TYR A 267 29.39 -25.95 -1.42
N ASN A 268 29.79 -25.20 -2.44
CA ASN A 268 28.91 -24.23 -3.09
C ASN A 268 28.60 -24.71 -4.51
N PHE A 269 27.34 -24.56 -4.94
CA PHE A 269 26.90 -24.95 -6.26
C PHE A 269 26.22 -23.75 -6.93
N ILE A 270 26.55 -23.53 -8.21
CA ILE A 270 26.01 -22.42 -8.99
C ILE A 270 25.47 -22.97 -10.31
N THR A 271 24.30 -22.56 -10.72
CA THR A 271 23.76 -22.78 -12.07
C THR A 271 23.61 -21.45 -12.79
N PHE A 272 23.84 -21.46 -14.10
CA PHE A 272 23.65 -20.31 -15.00
C PHE A 272 22.56 -20.56 -16.05
N ASP A 273 21.99 -21.76 -16.09
CA ASP A 273 21.13 -22.28 -17.13
C ASP A 273 19.81 -22.85 -16.59
N GLY A 274 19.36 -22.35 -15.43
CA GLY A 274 18.12 -22.81 -14.81
C GLY A 274 18.16 -24.25 -14.31
N GLY A 275 19.35 -24.73 -13.93
CA GLY A 275 19.56 -26.06 -13.35
C GLY A 275 19.74 -27.18 -14.37
N SER A 276 20.02 -26.87 -15.62
CA SER A 276 20.45 -27.88 -16.60
C SER A 276 21.82 -28.44 -16.26
N SER A 277 22.66 -27.66 -15.58
CA SER A 277 23.93 -28.04 -15.02
C SER A 277 24.28 -27.23 -13.76
N PHE A 278 25.16 -27.76 -12.92
CA PHE A 278 25.76 -27.05 -11.79
C PHE A 278 27.29 -27.05 -11.86
N TYR A 279 27.86 -25.96 -11.34
CA TYR A 279 29.30 -25.81 -11.11
C TYR A 279 29.56 -25.88 -9.63
N GLY A 280 30.31 -26.91 -9.19
CA GLY A 280 30.65 -27.14 -7.81
C GLY A 280 32.01 -26.53 -7.42
N VAL A 281 32.02 -25.89 -6.25
CA VAL A 281 33.24 -25.34 -5.64
C VAL A 281 33.34 -25.85 -4.22
N SER A 282 34.51 -26.47 -3.86
CA SER A 282 34.77 -26.79 -2.46
C SER A 282 35.14 -25.54 -1.69
N GLY A 283 34.33 -25.19 -0.70
CA GLY A 283 34.56 -24.09 0.24
C GLY A 283 35.54 -24.48 1.36
N GLY A 284 35.76 -25.79 1.56
CA GLY A 284 36.68 -26.38 2.54
C GLY A 284 36.17 -27.71 3.03
N GLN A 285 37.11 -28.51 3.56
CA GLN A 285 36.83 -29.85 4.02
C GLN A 285 37.45 -30.13 5.38
N ASN A 286 36.92 -31.13 6.07
CA ASN A 286 37.46 -31.67 7.32
C ASN A 286 37.50 -30.64 8.48
N PHE A 287 36.48 -29.77 8.55
CA PHE A 287 36.29 -28.83 9.66
C PHE A 287 35.83 -29.55 10.94
N GLY A 288 36.26 -29.04 12.10
CA GLY A 288 35.82 -29.48 13.44
C GLY A 288 36.80 -30.41 14.17
#